data_773f5a53e851c7939a1ec1dd4b35fda3
#
_entry.id   773f5a53e851c7939a1ec1dd4b35fda3
#
_cell.length_a   1.000
_cell.length_b   1.000
_cell.length_c   1.000
_cell.angle_alpha   90.00
_cell.angle_beta   90.00
_cell.angle_gamma   90.00
#
_symmetry.space_group_name_H-M   'P 1'
#
loop_
_entity.id
_entity.type
_entity.pdbx_description
1 polymer ?
#
loop_
_entity_poly.entity_id
_entity_poly.type
_entity_poly.pdbx_seq_one_letter_code
_entity_poly.pdbx_strand_id
1 'polypeptide(L)'
;MIAEAEVLRGSFRDPSGFVFTANGTLYRQVNRVFADEYDACVSSGLYDDLATSGLLVAHRDVGAEAAAAPDAHTVIEPARIPFISYPYEWSFGQLADAARLTLDVQTRALERGFVLRDASAYNVQFQDGRPLFIDTLSFERYQEGRPWAAYKQFCEHFLVPLALMSVRDVRCGRLQREFLDGIPLDLASTLLPHRTWMRASLLLHVHLHARAMRKYESKSVAQVTGTRSISKRALIGLVSSLRDAVQGLHWRPAGTQWADYTSDNNYTDQAIEAKRTLVRDYVAAAAPTTVWDLGGNTGMFSRVAREIASSVVCFDIDPAAVELNYREVRRRGETGLLPLQLDLMNPSPGNGWAHEERLSLEERGPVDLVMALALVHHLAIANNIPLARVSDFFARLGRSLVIAFVPKADSQVVRLLTNRADIFPEYTIEGFERAFERDWTTERKQRVGDSERTLYLMRRRAE
;
A
#
# COMPACT_ATOMS: atom_id res chain seq x y z
N MET A 1 -24.68 -8.99 22.10
CA MET A 1 -23.99 -9.27 20.82
C MET A 1 -24.68 -8.47 19.70
N ILE A 2 -23.91 -7.85 18.85
CA ILE A 2 -24.43 -7.04 17.74
C ILE A 2 -25.03 -7.96 16.65
N ALA A 3 -26.19 -7.61 16.12
CA ALA A 3 -26.80 -8.38 15.04
C ALA A 3 -26.03 -8.17 13.71
N GLU A 4 -26.00 -9.19 12.88
CA GLU A 4 -25.37 -9.13 11.55
C GLU A 4 -23.85 -8.82 11.55
N ALA A 5 -23.13 -9.29 12.57
CA ALA A 5 -21.68 -9.17 12.62
C ALA A 5 -21.02 -10.13 11.59
N GLU A 6 -20.19 -9.57 10.69
CA GLU A 6 -19.38 -10.31 9.74
C GLU A 6 -17.89 -10.14 10.09
N VAL A 7 -17.21 -11.23 10.47
CA VAL A 7 -15.78 -11.23 10.76
C VAL A 7 -15.00 -11.07 9.45
N LEU A 8 -14.04 -10.17 9.42
CA LEU A 8 -13.17 -10.01 8.27
C LEU A 8 -12.31 -11.26 8.07
N ARG A 9 -12.33 -11.83 6.86
CA ARG A 9 -11.66 -13.10 6.53
C ARG A 9 -10.20 -13.17 6.92
N GLY A 10 -9.46 -12.06 6.76
CA GLY A 10 -8.05 -11.96 7.15
C GLY A 10 -7.78 -11.81 8.64
N SER A 11 -8.80 -11.70 9.50
CA SER A 11 -8.63 -11.41 10.93
C SER A 11 -8.85 -12.64 11.80
N PHE A 12 -8.01 -13.67 11.69
CA PHE A 12 -8.15 -14.94 12.41
C PHE A 12 -6.89 -15.43 13.14
N ARG A 13 -5.71 -14.84 12.87
CA ARG A 13 -4.44 -15.36 13.40
C ARG A 13 -4.16 -14.96 14.85
N ASP A 14 -4.66 -13.80 15.29
CA ASP A 14 -4.38 -13.29 16.64
C ASP A 14 -5.50 -13.72 17.63
N PRO A 15 -5.19 -14.57 18.60
CA PRO A 15 -6.17 -14.95 19.62
C PRO A 15 -6.59 -13.77 20.52
N SER A 16 -5.84 -12.67 20.53
CA SER A 16 -6.13 -11.46 21.33
C SER A 16 -7.38 -10.72 20.87
N GLY A 17 -7.79 -10.93 19.59
CA GLY A 17 -8.99 -10.29 19.07
C GLY A 17 -9.06 -10.38 17.53
N PHE A 18 -10.15 -9.87 16.99
CA PHE A 18 -10.41 -9.89 15.55
C PHE A 18 -11.20 -8.67 15.12
N VAL A 19 -11.13 -8.37 13.83
CA VAL A 19 -11.85 -7.26 13.18
C VAL A 19 -13.13 -7.80 12.53
N PHE A 20 -14.23 -7.08 12.68
CA PHE A 20 -15.51 -7.41 12.08
C PHE A 20 -16.26 -6.15 11.64
N THR A 21 -17.25 -6.33 10.78
CA THR A 21 -18.19 -5.27 10.40
C THR A 21 -19.58 -5.59 10.90
N ALA A 22 -20.33 -4.58 11.29
CA ALA A 22 -21.75 -4.67 11.58
C ALA A 22 -22.44 -3.36 11.18
N ASN A 23 -23.56 -3.45 10.45
CA ASN A 23 -24.30 -2.29 9.95
C ASN A 23 -23.42 -1.27 9.21
N GLY A 24 -22.42 -1.74 8.44
CA GLY A 24 -21.50 -0.90 7.68
C GLY A 24 -20.39 -0.22 8.49
N THR A 25 -20.34 -0.41 9.82
CA THR A 25 -19.31 0.10 10.71
C THR A 25 -18.25 -0.96 11.00
N LEU A 26 -16.99 -0.56 11.04
CA LEU A 26 -15.85 -1.41 11.37
C LEU A 26 -15.62 -1.43 12.87
N TYR A 27 -15.46 -2.62 13.42
CA TYR A 27 -15.16 -2.84 14.83
C TYR A 27 -13.99 -3.79 15.01
N ARG A 28 -13.35 -3.72 16.19
CA ARG A 28 -12.39 -4.74 16.65
C ARG A 28 -12.81 -5.26 18.01
N GLN A 29 -13.03 -6.57 18.11
CA GLN A 29 -13.22 -7.22 19.39
C GLN A 29 -11.86 -7.46 20.05
N VAL A 30 -11.76 -7.10 21.32
CA VAL A 30 -10.66 -7.44 22.23
C VAL A 30 -11.12 -8.63 23.07
N ASN A 31 -10.43 -9.76 22.94
CA ASN A 31 -10.76 -10.98 23.66
C ASN A 31 -10.24 -10.97 25.10
N ARG A 32 -10.86 -11.75 25.99
CA ARG A 32 -10.48 -11.85 27.42
C ARG A 32 -9.03 -12.26 27.63
N VAL A 33 -8.45 -13.04 26.74
CA VAL A 33 -7.03 -13.44 26.81
C VAL A 33 -6.08 -12.24 26.77
N PHE A 34 -6.53 -11.10 26.25
CA PHE A 34 -5.75 -9.87 26.16
C PHE A 34 -6.23 -8.76 27.13
N ALA A 35 -7.20 -9.04 27.97
CA ALA A 35 -7.84 -8.05 28.86
C ALA A 35 -6.80 -7.27 29.70
N ASP A 36 -5.93 -8.00 30.40
CA ASP A 36 -4.96 -7.40 31.33
C ASP A 36 -3.95 -6.47 30.60
N GLU A 37 -3.54 -6.81 29.38
CA GLU A 37 -2.63 -5.98 28.56
C GLU A 37 -3.38 -4.77 28.00
N TYR A 38 -4.62 -4.97 27.53
CA TYR A 38 -5.46 -3.87 27.02
C TYR A 38 -5.74 -2.83 28.11
N ASP A 39 -6.21 -3.27 29.29
CA ASP A 39 -6.53 -2.38 30.42
C ASP A 39 -5.28 -1.64 30.92
N ALA A 40 -4.11 -2.29 30.88
CA ALA A 40 -2.84 -1.65 31.20
C ALA A 40 -2.45 -0.57 30.16
N CYS A 41 -2.63 -0.83 28.87
CA CYS A 41 -2.39 0.16 27.82
C CYS A 41 -3.32 1.37 27.97
N VAL A 42 -4.61 1.14 28.24
CA VAL A 42 -5.61 2.21 28.50
C VAL A 42 -5.23 3.01 29.74
N SER A 43 -5.02 2.35 30.89
CA SER A 43 -4.74 3.02 32.17
C SER A 43 -3.42 3.79 32.20
N SER A 44 -2.42 3.37 31.41
CA SER A 44 -1.16 4.09 31.24
C SER A 44 -1.27 5.34 30.36
N GLY A 45 -2.39 5.51 29.64
CA GLY A 45 -2.59 6.55 28.63
C GLY A 45 -1.73 6.34 27.35
N LEU A 46 -1.27 5.10 27.08
CA LEU A 46 -0.47 4.79 25.87
C LEU A 46 -1.26 5.04 24.60
N TYR A 47 -2.49 4.56 24.53
CA TYR A 47 -3.34 4.70 23.34
C TYR A 47 -3.67 6.17 23.05
N ASP A 48 -4.00 6.95 24.07
CA ASP A 48 -4.31 8.38 23.94
C ASP A 48 -3.09 9.16 23.45
N ASP A 49 -1.91 8.88 24.00
CA ASP A 49 -0.66 9.52 23.58
C ASP A 49 -0.32 9.22 22.12
N LEU A 50 -0.40 7.96 21.71
CA LEU A 50 -0.10 7.53 20.35
C LEU A 50 -1.15 8.07 19.35
N ALA A 51 -2.43 8.04 19.70
CA ALA A 51 -3.51 8.53 18.82
C ALA A 51 -3.45 10.06 18.68
N THR A 52 -3.25 10.80 19.78
CA THR A 52 -3.13 12.27 19.75
C THR A 52 -1.89 12.73 18.98
N SER A 53 -0.80 11.95 19.05
CA SER A 53 0.43 12.21 18.28
C SER A 53 0.31 11.80 16.81
N GLY A 54 -0.82 11.20 16.37
CA GLY A 54 -1.02 10.73 15.00
C GLY A 54 -0.15 9.51 14.64
N LEU A 55 0.27 8.74 15.63
CA LEU A 55 1.08 7.53 15.43
C LEU A 55 0.22 6.26 15.39
N LEU A 56 -0.90 6.23 16.11
CA LEU A 56 -1.85 5.11 16.16
C LEU A 56 -3.22 5.56 15.64
N VAL A 57 -3.93 4.65 15.00
CA VAL A 57 -5.32 4.89 14.59
C VAL A 57 -6.17 5.25 15.81
N ALA A 58 -6.88 6.38 15.74
CA ALA A 58 -7.81 6.78 16.77
C ALA A 58 -8.96 5.76 16.86
N HIS A 59 -9.36 5.44 18.07
CA HIS A 59 -10.47 4.50 18.31
C HIS A 59 -11.26 4.91 19.57
N ARG A 60 -12.47 4.46 19.66
CA ARG A 60 -13.28 4.60 20.88
C ARG A 60 -13.69 3.23 21.40
N ASP A 61 -13.73 3.07 22.71
CA ASP A 61 -14.30 1.90 23.35
C ASP A 61 -15.84 2.00 23.27
N VAL A 62 -16.49 0.95 22.78
CA VAL A 62 -17.95 0.88 22.63
C VAL A 62 -18.57 -0.18 23.53
N GLY A 63 -17.75 -0.86 24.35
CA GLY A 63 -18.19 -1.82 25.35
C GLY A 63 -18.41 -3.24 24.82
N ALA A 64 -18.46 -4.20 25.74
CA ALA A 64 -18.62 -5.61 25.40
C ALA A 64 -20.05 -5.96 24.88
N GLU A 65 -21.02 -5.09 25.03
CA GLU A 65 -22.39 -5.27 24.48
C GLU A 65 -22.36 -5.25 22.92
N ALA A 66 -21.37 -4.59 22.31
CA ALA A 66 -21.14 -4.59 20.85
C ALA A 66 -20.38 -5.83 20.33
N ALA A 67 -20.18 -6.86 21.15
CA ALA A 67 -19.40 -8.04 20.79
C ALA A 67 -20.03 -8.87 19.67
N ALA A 68 -19.15 -9.38 18.77
CA ALA A 68 -19.52 -10.36 17.75
C ALA A 68 -19.42 -11.81 18.27
N ALA A 69 -18.58 -12.05 19.30
CA ALA A 69 -18.38 -13.38 19.90
C ALA A 69 -18.35 -13.30 21.44
N PRO A 70 -18.66 -14.42 22.16
CA PRO A 70 -18.83 -14.43 23.62
C PRO A 70 -17.56 -14.14 24.42
N ASP A 71 -16.36 -14.30 23.83
CA ASP A 71 -15.08 -14.13 24.54
C ASP A 71 -14.60 -12.66 24.58
N ALA A 72 -15.49 -11.71 24.36
CA ALA A 72 -15.17 -10.31 24.39
C ALA A 72 -14.82 -9.82 25.80
N HIS A 73 -13.72 -9.11 25.94
CA HIS A 73 -13.44 -8.19 27.03
C HIS A 73 -14.10 -6.85 26.76
N THR A 74 -13.80 -6.27 25.60
CA THR A 74 -14.47 -5.07 25.07
C THR A 74 -14.48 -5.08 23.54
N VAL A 75 -15.15 -4.09 22.94
CA VAL A 75 -15.12 -3.79 21.50
C VAL A 75 -14.71 -2.36 21.30
N ILE A 76 -13.83 -2.13 20.35
CA ILE A 76 -13.41 -0.79 19.93
C ILE A 76 -13.87 -0.50 18.51
N GLU A 77 -14.20 0.76 18.24
CA GLU A 77 -14.48 1.30 16.92
C GLU A 77 -13.32 2.17 16.46
N PRO A 78 -12.43 1.67 15.56
CA PRO A 78 -11.35 2.46 15.01
C PRO A 78 -11.84 3.44 13.95
N ALA A 79 -11.12 4.55 13.78
CA ALA A 79 -11.31 5.44 12.65
C ALA A 79 -11.06 4.67 11.34
N ARG A 80 -11.97 4.83 10.37
CA ARG A 80 -11.90 4.10 9.10
C ARG A 80 -10.78 4.62 8.20
N ILE A 81 -9.92 3.72 7.74
CA ILE A 81 -8.94 4.01 6.68
C ILE A 81 -9.63 3.86 5.33
N PRO A 82 -9.60 4.88 4.46
CA PRO A 82 -10.35 4.88 3.20
C PRO A 82 -9.94 3.78 2.22
N PHE A 83 -8.65 3.43 2.19
CA PHE A 83 -8.12 2.37 1.34
C PHE A 83 -7.01 1.60 2.06
N ILE A 84 -7.11 0.28 2.07
CA ILE A 84 -6.10 -0.61 2.66
C ILE A 84 -5.07 -0.95 1.59
N SER A 85 -3.82 -0.52 1.83
CA SER A 85 -2.67 -0.79 0.98
C SER A 85 -1.73 -1.81 1.61
N TYR A 86 -0.89 -2.43 0.79
CA TYR A 86 0.04 -3.44 1.26
C TYR A 86 1.50 -3.04 1.03
N PRO A 87 2.47 -3.52 1.84
CA PRO A 87 3.87 -3.12 1.76
C PRO A 87 4.50 -3.28 0.38
N TYR A 88 4.08 -4.27 -0.40
CA TYR A 88 4.54 -4.52 -1.77
C TYR A 88 3.98 -3.54 -2.81
N GLU A 89 3.03 -2.70 -2.42
CA GLU A 89 2.46 -1.60 -3.23
C GLU A 89 3.11 -0.25 -2.91
N TRP A 90 3.95 -0.18 -1.85
CA TRP A 90 4.52 1.07 -1.39
C TRP A 90 5.78 1.46 -2.15
N SER A 91 5.97 2.76 -2.33
CA SER A 91 7.24 3.32 -2.79
C SER A 91 8.33 3.16 -1.73
N PHE A 92 9.60 3.41 -2.12
CA PHE A 92 10.72 3.42 -1.17
C PHE A 92 10.50 4.38 -0.01
N GLY A 93 10.03 5.59 -0.30
CA GLY A 93 9.73 6.62 0.70
C GLY A 93 8.63 6.21 1.66
N GLN A 94 7.56 5.60 1.15
CA GLN A 94 6.48 5.08 1.99
C GLN A 94 6.98 3.99 2.95
N LEU A 95 7.72 3.02 2.45
CA LEU A 95 8.26 1.95 3.28
C LEU A 95 9.25 2.48 4.33
N ALA A 96 10.08 3.47 3.98
CA ALA A 96 10.99 4.12 4.92
C ALA A 96 10.25 4.92 6.01
N ASP A 97 9.16 5.60 5.66
CA ASP A 97 8.34 6.34 6.61
C ASP A 97 7.56 5.37 7.53
N ALA A 98 7.05 4.26 7.01
CA ALA A 98 6.42 3.19 7.80
C ALA A 98 7.39 2.55 8.80
N ALA A 99 8.64 2.31 8.38
CA ALA A 99 9.70 1.84 9.28
C ALA A 99 9.99 2.82 10.43
N ARG A 100 10.08 4.13 10.11
CA ARG A 100 10.30 5.18 11.12
C ARG A 100 9.13 5.28 12.09
N LEU A 101 7.88 5.25 11.57
CA LEU A 101 6.67 5.23 12.40
C LEU A 101 6.71 4.06 13.39
N THR A 102 7.02 2.84 12.94
CA THR A 102 7.07 1.65 13.81
C THR A 102 8.12 1.82 14.93
N LEU A 103 9.28 2.42 14.62
CA LEU A 103 10.30 2.72 15.65
C LEU A 103 9.88 3.88 16.57
N ASP A 104 9.10 4.85 16.09
CA ASP A 104 8.54 5.92 16.93
C ASP A 104 7.51 5.36 17.91
N VAL A 105 6.61 4.49 17.42
CA VAL A 105 5.65 3.77 18.27
C VAL A 105 6.36 2.91 19.31
N GLN A 106 7.40 2.14 18.94
CA GLN A 106 8.20 1.34 19.86
C GLN A 106 8.89 2.20 20.93
N THR A 107 9.42 3.37 20.53
CA THR A 107 10.07 4.30 21.46
C THR A 107 9.08 4.84 22.49
N ARG A 108 7.92 5.31 22.03
CA ARG A 108 6.83 5.81 22.89
C ARG A 108 6.28 4.73 23.83
N ALA A 109 6.12 3.51 23.30
CA ALA A 109 5.71 2.37 24.11
C ALA A 109 6.70 2.10 25.25
N LEU A 110 8.02 2.08 24.96
CA LEU A 110 9.06 1.90 25.97
C LEU A 110 9.06 2.99 27.05
N GLU A 111 8.81 4.25 26.69
CA GLU A 111 8.71 5.36 27.66
C GLU A 111 7.61 5.10 28.69
N ARG A 112 6.50 4.46 28.26
CA ARG A 112 5.33 4.12 29.10
C ARG A 112 5.36 2.72 29.70
N GLY A 113 6.47 1.97 29.54
CA GLY A 113 6.62 0.62 30.10
C GLY A 113 6.05 -0.50 29.24
N PHE A 114 5.90 -0.29 27.96
CA PHE A 114 5.42 -1.29 26.97
C PHE A 114 6.43 -1.51 25.85
N VAL A 115 6.22 -2.57 25.06
CA VAL A 115 6.93 -2.86 23.82
C VAL A 115 5.95 -3.36 22.76
N LEU A 116 6.31 -3.19 21.50
CA LEU A 116 5.62 -3.88 20.40
C LEU A 116 5.98 -5.36 20.42
N ARG A 117 4.98 -6.24 20.47
CA ARG A 117 5.14 -7.69 20.27
C ARG A 117 5.06 -8.08 18.79
N ASP A 118 4.47 -7.20 17.96
CA ASP A 118 4.36 -7.35 16.51
C ASP A 118 4.78 -6.04 15.82
N ALA A 119 5.81 -6.11 14.98
CA ALA A 119 6.33 -5.01 14.18
C ALA A 119 6.24 -5.31 12.67
N SER A 120 5.16 -5.96 12.25
CA SER A 120 4.87 -6.23 10.85
C SER A 120 4.58 -4.93 10.09
N ALA A 121 5.02 -4.84 8.83
CA ALA A 121 4.65 -3.75 7.94
C ALA A 121 3.15 -3.70 7.64
N TYR A 122 2.44 -4.83 7.79
CA TYR A 122 0.99 -4.89 7.63
C TYR A 122 0.22 -4.18 8.74
N ASN A 123 0.87 -3.85 9.86
CA ASN A 123 0.31 -3.04 10.95
C ASN A 123 0.37 -1.53 10.66
N VAL A 124 0.82 -1.13 9.47
CA VAL A 124 0.89 0.26 9.04
C VAL A 124 -0.02 0.48 7.82
N GLN A 125 -0.73 1.59 7.81
CA GLN A 125 -1.48 2.09 6.67
C GLN A 125 -1.12 3.55 6.38
N PHE A 126 -1.59 4.07 5.25
CA PHE A 126 -1.36 5.47 4.88
C PHE A 126 -2.67 6.25 4.87
N GLN A 127 -2.68 7.37 5.56
CA GLN A 127 -3.76 8.34 5.55
C GLN A 127 -3.19 9.75 5.43
N ASP A 128 -3.75 10.56 4.54
CA ASP A 128 -3.35 11.96 4.34
C ASP A 128 -1.83 12.13 4.13
N GLY A 129 -1.26 11.25 3.30
CA GLY A 129 0.17 11.26 2.98
C GLY A 129 1.10 10.84 4.13
N ARG A 130 0.57 10.32 5.24
CA ARG A 130 1.36 9.90 6.42
C ARG A 130 1.11 8.44 6.77
N PRO A 131 2.14 7.71 7.22
CA PRO A 131 1.93 6.38 7.77
C PRO A 131 1.26 6.48 9.14
N LEU A 132 0.42 5.48 9.46
CA LEU A 132 -0.35 5.36 10.68
C LEU A 132 -0.33 3.90 11.13
N PHE A 133 0.02 3.63 12.38
CA PHE A 133 -0.05 2.30 12.96
C PHE A 133 -1.52 1.94 13.24
N ILE A 134 -1.96 0.72 12.90
CA ILE A 134 -3.38 0.36 12.99
C ILE A 134 -3.67 -0.78 13.98
N ASP A 135 -2.66 -1.48 14.47
CA ASP A 135 -2.86 -2.61 15.35
C ASP A 135 -2.77 -2.23 16.84
N THR A 136 -3.92 -2.01 17.45
CA THR A 136 -4.05 -1.68 18.87
C THR A 136 -3.69 -2.85 19.81
N LEU A 137 -3.68 -4.11 19.32
CA LEU A 137 -3.37 -5.28 20.14
C LEU A 137 -1.91 -5.74 20.02
N SER A 138 -1.03 -4.93 19.39
CA SER A 138 0.39 -5.25 19.23
C SER A 138 1.26 -4.85 20.42
N PHE A 139 0.71 -4.43 21.55
CA PHE A 139 1.48 -3.98 22.70
C PHE A 139 1.48 -5.03 23.82
N GLU A 140 2.61 -5.14 24.53
CA GLU A 140 2.75 -5.93 25.75
C GLU A 140 3.60 -5.17 26.78
N ARG A 141 3.42 -5.47 28.08
CA ARG A 141 4.24 -4.85 29.14
C ARG A 141 5.71 -5.20 28.96
N TYR A 142 6.57 -4.16 29.01
CA TYR A 142 8.00 -4.35 29.01
C TYR A 142 8.45 -5.19 30.23
N GLN A 143 9.31 -6.16 29.98
CA GLN A 143 9.93 -6.99 31.03
C GLN A 143 11.43 -6.81 30.96
N GLU A 144 12.02 -6.32 32.09
CA GLU A 144 13.46 -6.12 32.20
C GLU A 144 14.21 -7.42 31.91
N GLY A 145 15.25 -7.32 31.11
CA GLY A 145 16.05 -8.49 30.72
C GLY A 145 15.56 -9.24 29.50
N ARG A 146 14.32 -9.06 29.05
CA ARG A 146 13.84 -9.71 27.84
C ARG A 146 14.25 -8.97 26.55
N PRO A 147 14.71 -9.68 25.51
CA PRO A 147 14.96 -9.09 24.21
C PRO A 147 13.63 -8.67 23.57
N TRP A 148 13.69 -7.69 22.65
CA TRP A 148 12.53 -7.30 21.86
C TRP A 148 12.11 -8.43 20.90
N ALA A 149 10.94 -9.01 21.13
CA ALA A 149 10.43 -10.15 20.37
C ALA A 149 10.27 -9.83 18.87
N ALA A 150 9.80 -8.63 18.55
CA ALA A 150 9.55 -8.20 17.17
C ALA A 150 10.81 -7.67 16.43
N TYR A 151 12.02 -7.74 17.01
CA TYR A 151 13.24 -7.25 16.37
C TYR A 151 13.54 -7.91 15.03
N LYS A 152 13.45 -9.25 14.97
CA LYS A 152 13.63 -10.00 13.73
C LYS A 152 12.62 -9.58 12.69
N GLN A 153 11.36 -9.54 13.07
CA GLN A 153 10.25 -9.17 12.20
C GLN A 153 10.42 -7.76 11.63
N PHE A 154 10.82 -6.77 12.46
CA PHE A 154 11.15 -5.43 11.98
C PHE A 154 12.24 -5.46 10.90
N CYS A 155 13.31 -6.24 11.11
CA CYS A 155 14.39 -6.36 10.13
C CYS A 155 13.88 -6.95 8.81
N GLU A 156 13.07 -7.99 8.86
CA GLU A 156 12.58 -8.73 7.67
C GLU A 156 11.48 -7.94 6.91
N HIS A 157 10.65 -7.17 7.61
CA HIS A 157 9.57 -6.38 7.00
C HIS A 157 10.00 -4.99 6.51
N PHE A 158 11.02 -4.39 7.12
CA PHE A 158 11.40 -3.00 6.81
C PHE A 158 12.86 -2.86 6.39
N LEU A 159 13.82 -3.25 7.24
CA LEU A 159 15.22 -2.97 6.97
C LEU A 159 15.75 -3.71 5.75
N VAL A 160 15.40 -4.99 5.62
CA VAL A 160 15.84 -5.84 4.50
C VAL A 160 15.27 -5.35 3.16
N PRO A 161 13.95 -5.17 2.98
CA PRO A 161 13.45 -4.67 1.71
C PRO A 161 14.00 -3.28 1.38
N LEU A 162 14.12 -2.35 2.34
CA LEU A 162 14.74 -1.05 2.12
C LEU A 162 16.21 -1.17 1.70
N ALA A 163 16.99 -2.07 2.31
CA ALA A 163 18.38 -2.31 1.93
C ALA A 163 18.48 -2.85 0.50
N LEU A 164 17.66 -3.82 0.12
CA LEU A 164 17.62 -4.37 -1.23
C LEU A 164 17.22 -3.31 -2.27
N MET A 165 16.17 -2.54 -1.98
CA MET A 165 15.71 -1.44 -2.83
C MET A 165 16.78 -0.35 -3.01
N SER A 166 17.53 -0.03 -1.94
CA SER A 166 18.57 1.01 -1.95
C SER A 166 19.85 0.61 -2.68
N VAL A 167 20.31 -0.63 -2.53
CA VAL A 167 21.65 -1.03 -2.98
C VAL A 167 21.68 -2.03 -4.12
N ARG A 168 20.56 -2.64 -4.46
CA ARG A 168 20.40 -3.56 -5.60
C ARG A 168 19.50 -2.95 -6.67
N ASP A 169 18.19 -2.98 -6.41
CA ASP A 169 17.16 -2.52 -7.35
C ASP A 169 15.88 -2.21 -6.58
N VAL A 170 15.26 -1.08 -6.88
CA VAL A 170 14.01 -0.67 -6.24
C VAL A 170 12.88 -1.71 -6.41
N ARG A 171 12.90 -2.46 -7.52
CA ARG A 171 11.91 -3.52 -7.79
C ARG A 171 11.97 -4.69 -6.80
N CYS A 172 13.06 -4.81 -6.01
CA CYS A 172 13.17 -5.80 -4.94
C CYS A 172 12.11 -5.59 -3.83
N GLY A 173 11.50 -4.43 -3.72
CA GLY A 173 10.35 -4.20 -2.82
C GLY A 173 9.20 -5.15 -3.08
N ARG A 174 9.01 -5.60 -4.34
CA ARG A 174 7.97 -6.58 -4.71
C ARG A 174 8.15 -7.97 -4.09
N LEU A 175 9.35 -8.30 -3.58
CA LEU A 175 9.57 -9.57 -2.86
C LEU A 175 8.70 -9.67 -1.59
N GLN A 176 8.25 -8.56 -1.02
CA GLN A 176 7.31 -8.56 0.11
C GLN A 176 5.94 -9.20 -0.23
N ARG A 177 5.62 -9.32 -1.52
CA ARG A 177 4.41 -10.02 -1.97
C ARG A 177 4.54 -11.54 -1.84
N GLU A 178 5.74 -12.08 -2.04
CA GLU A 178 6.03 -13.51 -1.91
C GLU A 178 6.33 -13.90 -0.45
N PHE A 179 6.95 -13.00 0.30
CA PHE A 179 7.35 -13.20 1.69
C PHE A 179 6.47 -12.38 2.64
N LEU A 180 5.26 -12.87 2.90
CA LEU A 180 4.28 -12.15 3.73
C LEU A 180 4.71 -11.99 5.19
N ASP A 181 5.49 -12.95 5.70
CA ASP A 181 6.06 -12.91 7.05
C ASP A 181 7.41 -12.15 7.11
N GLY A 182 7.74 -11.41 6.03
CA GLY A 182 8.98 -10.68 5.85
C GLY A 182 10.03 -11.42 5.01
N ILE A 183 10.93 -10.67 4.35
CA ILE A 183 11.99 -11.24 3.51
C ILE A 183 13.04 -11.88 4.42
N PRO A 184 13.32 -13.21 4.31
CA PRO A 184 14.25 -13.90 5.22
C PRO A 184 15.65 -13.28 5.24
N LEU A 185 16.22 -13.10 6.43
CA LEU A 185 17.53 -12.46 6.62
C LEU A 185 18.68 -13.19 5.91
N ASP A 186 18.63 -14.52 5.82
CA ASP A 186 19.66 -15.34 5.15
C ASP A 186 19.60 -15.15 3.63
N LEU A 187 18.39 -15.11 3.05
CA LEU A 187 18.17 -14.77 1.65
C LEU A 187 18.67 -13.36 1.36
N ALA A 188 18.29 -12.40 2.20
CA ALA A 188 18.72 -11.02 2.06
C ALA A 188 20.25 -10.87 2.14
N SER A 189 20.89 -11.55 3.10
CA SER A 189 22.35 -11.54 3.24
C SER A 189 23.06 -12.10 1.99
N THR A 190 22.43 -13.03 1.27
CA THR A 190 22.93 -13.59 0.01
C THR A 190 22.73 -12.64 -1.17
N LEU A 191 21.58 -11.97 -1.25
CA LEU A 191 21.23 -11.04 -2.33
C LEU A 191 21.98 -9.71 -2.23
N LEU A 192 22.32 -9.27 -1.02
CA LEU A 192 23.03 -8.00 -0.80
C LEU A 192 24.48 -8.08 -1.29
N PRO A 193 25.03 -7.03 -1.94
CA PRO A 193 26.41 -7.02 -2.42
C PRO A 193 27.41 -7.06 -1.25
N HIS A 194 28.60 -7.66 -1.48
CA HIS A 194 29.63 -7.79 -0.45
C HIS A 194 30.04 -6.47 0.22
N ARG A 195 29.98 -5.33 -0.49
CA ARG A 195 30.26 -4.01 0.09
C ARG A 195 29.35 -3.67 1.28
N THR A 196 28.18 -4.31 1.42
CA THR A 196 27.28 -4.07 2.56
C THR A 196 27.81 -4.65 3.87
N TRP A 197 28.77 -5.57 3.82
CA TRP A 197 29.51 -6.04 5.00
C TRP A 197 30.36 -4.95 5.65
N MET A 198 30.72 -3.90 4.90
CA MET A 198 31.46 -2.74 5.43
C MET A 198 30.55 -1.67 6.03
N ARG A 199 29.22 -1.80 5.88
CA ARG A 199 28.25 -0.89 6.51
C ARG A 199 27.85 -1.45 7.86
N ALA A 200 28.27 -0.82 8.95
CA ALA A 200 28.10 -1.32 10.32
C ALA A 200 26.64 -1.70 10.65
N SER A 201 25.67 -0.91 10.20
CA SER A 201 24.25 -1.18 10.43
C SER A 201 23.77 -2.44 9.70
N LEU A 202 24.11 -2.62 8.43
CA LEU A 202 23.72 -3.81 7.66
C LEU A 202 24.51 -5.05 8.10
N LEU A 203 25.79 -4.86 8.48
CA LEU A 203 26.58 -5.94 9.08
C LEU A 203 25.89 -6.48 10.33
N LEU A 204 25.50 -5.60 11.25
CA LEU A 204 24.91 -5.98 12.54
C LEU A 204 23.51 -6.59 12.37
N HIS A 205 22.60 -5.84 11.71
CA HIS A 205 21.18 -6.15 11.71
C HIS A 205 20.76 -7.16 10.64
N VAL A 206 21.59 -7.38 9.60
CA VAL A 206 21.29 -8.33 8.52
C VAL A 206 22.29 -9.47 8.52
N HIS A 207 23.57 -9.21 8.24
CA HIS A 207 24.54 -10.27 7.99
C HIS A 207 24.90 -11.11 9.22
N LEU A 208 25.21 -10.47 10.35
CA LEU A 208 25.52 -11.17 11.61
C LEU A 208 24.26 -11.80 12.21
N HIS A 209 23.10 -11.10 12.09
CA HIS A 209 21.81 -11.64 12.53
C HIS A 209 21.46 -12.92 11.77
N ALA A 210 21.57 -12.93 10.44
CA ALA A 210 21.38 -14.12 9.61
C ALA A 210 22.32 -15.29 10.00
N ARG A 211 23.59 -14.98 10.28
CA ARG A 211 24.55 -16.00 10.75
C ARG A 211 24.19 -16.56 12.12
N ALA A 212 23.76 -15.69 13.04
CA ALA A 212 23.34 -16.13 14.37
C ALA A 212 22.15 -17.08 14.29
N MET A 213 21.14 -16.74 13.49
CA MET A 213 19.95 -17.60 13.31
C MET A 213 20.30 -18.98 12.79
N ARG A 214 21.09 -19.09 11.72
CA ARG A 214 21.55 -20.40 11.18
C ARG A 214 22.29 -21.24 12.23
N LYS A 215 23.05 -20.60 13.11
CA LYS A 215 23.76 -21.30 14.19
C LYS A 215 22.81 -21.78 15.30
N TYR A 216 21.70 -21.11 15.52
CA TYR A 216 20.69 -21.50 16.53
C TYR A 216 19.71 -22.54 16.00
N GLU A 217 19.33 -22.52 14.72
CA GLU A 217 18.50 -23.56 14.07
C GLU A 217 19.17 -24.96 14.12
N SER A 218 20.49 -25.01 14.17
CA SER A 218 21.25 -26.25 14.29
C SER A 218 21.41 -26.78 15.74
N LYS A 219 20.93 -26.05 16.76
CA LYS A 219 21.03 -26.41 18.17
C LYS A 219 19.69 -26.87 18.74
N SER A 220 19.70 -27.91 19.57
CA SER A 220 18.51 -28.34 20.30
C SER A 220 18.08 -27.26 21.31
N VAL A 221 16.77 -27.16 21.58
CA VAL A 221 16.16 -26.20 22.51
C VAL A 221 16.83 -26.22 23.90
N ALA A 222 17.33 -27.37 24.36
CA ALA A 222 18.04 -27.52 25.62
C ALA A 222 19.41 -26.81 25.69
N GLN A 223 20.01 -26.41 24.55
CA GLN A 223 21.30 -25.71 24.48
C GLN A 223 21.18 -24.19 24.40
N VAL A 224 19.96 -23.65 24.33
CA VAL A 224 19.68 -22.21 24.13
C VAL A 224 19.39 -21.49 25.47
N THR A 225 19.46 -22.16 26.60
CA THR A 225 19.10 -21.65 27.93
C THR A 225 20.05 -20.60 28.56
N GLY A 226 20.83 -19.89 27.75
CA GLY A 226 21.56 -18.71 28.15
C GLY A 226 20.97 -17.45 27.55
N THR A 227 19.76 -17.05 27.96
CA THR A 227 19.18 -15.77 27.56
C THR A 227 20.07 -14.64 28.05
N ARG A 228 20.78 -13.97 27.12
CA ARG A 228 21.48 -12.73 27.44
C ARG A 228 20.41 -11.72 27.86
N SER A 229 20.44 -11.31 29.11
CA SER A 229 19.59 -10.24 29.63
C SER A 229 19.90 -8.94 28.88
N ILE A 230 18.86 -8.29 28.35
CA ILE A 230 18.99 -7.00 27.65
C ILE A 230 18.31 -5.94 28.52
N SER A 231 19.09 -4.98 29.02
CA SER A 231 18.55 -3.87 29.79
C SER A 231 17.70 -2.92 28.93
N LYS A 232 16.77 -2.18 29.54
CA LYS A 232 15.97 -1.15 28.87
C LYS A 232 16.86 -0.17 28.09
N ARG A 233 18.01 0.23 28.63
CA ARG A 233 18.96 1.13 27.96
C ARG A 233 19.56 0.49 26.70
N ALA A 234 19.90 -0.79 26.74
CA ALA A 234 20.41 -1.50 25.58
C ALA A 234 19.33 -1.68 24.50
N LEU A 235 18.07 -1.87 24.90
CA LEU A 235 16.92 -1.92 23.97
C LEU A 235 16.68 -0.57 23.29
N ILE A 236 16.74 0.54 24.02
CA ILE A 236 16.66 1.89 23.44
C ILE A 236 17.82 2.10 22.44
N GLY A 237 19.03 1.65 22.77
CA GLY A 237 20.19 1.70 21.87
C GLY A 237 19.97 0.86 20.58
N LEU A 238 19.32 -0.30 20.69
CA LEU A 238 18.95 -1.12 19.54
C LEU A 238 17.97 -0.40 18.62
N VAL A 239 16.90 0.21 19.18
CA VAL A 239 15.89 0.96 18.42
C VAL A 239 16.53 2.16 17.71
N SER A 240 17.44 2.89 18.41
CA SER A 240 18.20 3.99 17.80
C SER A 240 19.10 3.51 16.65
N SER A 241 19.81 2.39 16.83
CA SER A 241 20.65 1.80 15.78
C SER A 241 19.84 1.37 14.53
N LEU A 242 18.63 0.83 14.72
CA LEU A 242 17.73 0.53 13.62
C LEU A 242 17.24 1.80 12.90
N ARG A 243 16.95 2.86 13.64
CA ARG A 243 16.59 4.17 13.09
C ARG A 243 17.70 4.72 12.20
N ASP A 244 18.95 4.71 12.69
CA ASP A 244 20.12 5.14 11.94
C ASP A 244 20.32 4.27 10.69
N ALA A 245 20.07 2.95 10.80
CA ALA A 245 20.14 2.03 9.68
C ALA A 245 19.12 2.40 8.57
N VAL A 246 17.87 2.66 8.94
CA VAL A 246 16.81 3.08 7.99
C VAL A 246 17.14 4.44 7.38
N GLN A 247 17.58 5.42 8.19
CA GLN A 247 17.94 6.76 7.72
C GLN A 247 19.14 6.75 6.77
N GLY A 248 20.08 5.82 6.94
CA GLY A 248 21.25 5.66 6.08
C GLY A 248 20.95 5.01 4.72
N LEU A 249 19.72 4.54 4.48
CA LEU A 249 19.31 3.96 3.21
C LEU A 249 18.59 5.01 2.36
N HIS A 250 19.04 5.15 1.13
CA HIS A 250 18.51 6.13 0.19
C HIS A 250 18.30 5.50 -1.18
N TRP A 251 17.28 5.98 -1.87
CA TRP A 251 17.07 5.72 -3.28
C TRP A 251 16.74 7.02 -4.01
N ARG A 252 17.34 7.24 -5.17
CA ARG A 252 17.03 8.38 -6.03
C ARG A 252 16.17 7.89 -7.19
N PRO A 253 14.94 8.42 -7.35
CA PRO A 253 14.11 8.10 -8.50
C PRO A 253 14.75 8.69 -9.77
N ALA A 254 15.42 7.86 -10.54
CA ALA A 254 16.04 8.19 -11.81
C ALA A 254 16.22 6.92 -12.65
N GLY A 255 16.23 7.08 -13.98
CA GLY A 255 16.56 6.00 -14.90
C GLY A 255 15.44 4.97 -15.11
N THR A 256 14.21 5.29 -14.76
CA THR A 256 13.03 4.49 -15.10
C THR A 256 12.42 4.98 -16.41
N GLN A 257 11.74 4.10 -17.13
CA GLN A 257 11.21 4.36 -18.48
C GLN A 257 10.23 5.55 -18.52
N TRP A 258 9.61 5.90 -17.40
CA TRP A 258 8.51 6.88 -17.30
C TRP A 258 8.78 8.06 -16.36
N ALA A 259 9.93 8.08 -15.65
CA ALA A 259 10.28 9.18 -14.74
C ALA A 259 10.39 10.54 -15.47
N ASP A 260 10.80 10.51 -16.73
CA ASP A 260 10.95 11.70 -17.60
C ASP A 260 9.71 11.97 -18.46
N TYR A 261 8.61 11.22 -18.28
CA TYR A 261 7.39 11.31 -19.11
C TYR A 261 6.74 12.71 -19.08
N THR A 262 6.90 13.46 -18.00
CA THR A 262 6.43 14.86 -17.93
C THR A 262 7.17 15.78 -18.92
N SER A 263 8.39 15.45 -19.34
CA SER A 263 9.17 16.17 -20.33
C SER A 263 9.09 15.55 -21.74
N ASP A 264 8.63 14.29 -21.86
CA ASP A 264 8.58 13.53 -23.13
C ASP A 264 7.12 13.28 -23.59
N ASN A 265 6.16 14.07 -23.09
CA ASN A 265 4.80 13.99 -23.57
C ASN A 265 4.59 14.87 -24.81
N ASN A 266 3.83 14.36 -25.79
CA ASN A 266 3.52 15.05 -27.06
C ASN A 266 2.43 16.13 -26.94
N TYR A 267 2.06 16.52 -25.72
CA TYR A 267 1.07 17.56 -25.52
C TYR A 267 1.73 18.94 -25.51
N THR A 268 1.13 19.88 -26.23
CA THR A 268 1.37 21.30 -25.98
C THR A 268 0.80 21.68 -24.61
N ASP A 269 1.28 22.74 -23.98
CA ASP A 269 0.73 23.25 -22.71
C ASP A 269 -0.78 23.50 -22.83
N GLN A 270 -1.25 23.99 -23.99
CA GLN A 270 -2.65 24.21 -24.29
C GLN A 270 -3.45 22.90 -24.34
N ALA A 271 -2.91 21.82 -24.92
CA ALA A 271 -3.55 20.53 -24.97
C ALA A 271 -3.63 19.84 -23.59
N ILE A 272 -2.59 20.05 -22.74
CA ILE A 272 -2.62 19.59 -21.34
C ILE A 272 -3.73 20.29 -20.57
N GLU A 273 -3.86 21.62 -20.70
CA GLU A 273 -4.89 22.38 -19.99
C GLU A 273 -6.29 22.06 -20.48
N ALA A 274 -6.49 21.87 -21.80
CA ALA A 274 -7.73 21.38 -22.35
C ALA A 274 -8.10 20.00 -21.80
N LYS A 275 -7.13 19.08 -21.68
CA LYS A 275 -7.32 17.76 -21.08
C LYS A 275 -7.68 17.88 -19.59
N ARG A 276 -7.02 18.77 -18.84
CA ARG A 276 -7.30 18.99 -17.41
C ARG A 276 -8.75 19.47 -17.20
N THR A 277 -9.18 20.43 -18.00
CA THR A 277 -10.55 20.95 -17.96
C THR A 277 -11.55 19.85 -18.26
N LEU A 278 -11.31 19.08 -19.33
CA LEU A 278 -12.21 17.99 -19.74
C LEU A 278 -12.27 16.86 -18.69
N VAL A 279 -11.15 16.49 -18.10
CA VAL A 279 -11.11 15.50 -17.00
C VAL A 279 -11.87 16.01 -15.79
N ARG A 280 -11.66 17.30 -15.39
CA ARG A 280 -12.42 17.91 -14.29
C ARG A 280 -13.93 17.86 -14.55
N ASP A 281 -14.37 18.23 -15.75
CA ASP A 281 -15.79 18.24 -16.12
C ASP A 281 -16.42 16.84 -16.09
N TYR A 282 -15.63 15.81 -16.47
CA TYR A 282 -16.11 14.43 -16.47
C TYR A 282 -16.14 13.84 -15.06
N VAL A 283 -15.13 14.14 -14.25
CA VAL A 283 -15.12 13.75 -12.82
C VAL A 283 -16.27 14.44 -12.08
N ALA A 284 -16.51 15.74 -12.34
CA ALA A 284 -17.62 16.46 -11.74
C ALA A 284 -18.98 15.88 -12.14
N ALA A 285 -19.14 15.49 -13.41
CA ALA A 285 -20.36 14.84 -13.89
C ALA A 285 -20.60 13.46 -13.28
N ALA A 286 -19.52 12.68 -13.03
CA ALA A 286 -19.61 11.41 -12.34
C ALA A 286 -19.87 11.54 -10.83
N ALA A 287 -19.53 12.71 -10.23
CA ALA A 287 -19.67 13.06 -8.81
C ALA A 287 -19.20 11.95 -7.85
N PRO A 288 -17.96 11.41 -7.99
CA PRO A 288 -17.50 10.30 -7.18
C PRO A 288 -17.07 10.75 -5.77
N THR A 289 -17.24 9.88 -4.78
CA THR A 289 -16.59 9.98 -3.47
C THR A 289 -15.18 9.40 -3.52
N THR A 290 -15.01 8.29 -4.26
CA THR A 290 -13.77 7.53 -4.36
C THR A 290 -13.33 7.38 -5.83
N VAL A 291 -12.02 7.55 -6.09
CA VAL A 291 -11.43 7.45 -7.43
C VAL A 291 -10.20 6.58 -7.42
N TRP A 292 -10.05 5.69 -8.41
CA TRP A 292 -8.80 5.03 -8.75
C TRP A 292 -8.27 5.54 -10.09
N ASP A 293 -7.09 6.16 -10.07
CA ASP A 293 -6.40 6.63 -11.28
C ASP A 293 -5.34 5.59 -11.67
N LEU A 294 -5.65 4.81 -12.71
CA LEU A 294 -4.81 3.71 -13.19
C LEU A 294 -3.83 4.22 -14.26
N GLY A 295 -2.53 4.12 -13.99
CA GLY A 295 -1.47 4.70 -14.80
C GLY A 295 -1.37 6.22 -14.60
N GLY A 296 -1.57 6.69 -13.36
CA GLY A 296 -1.63 8.11 -13.02
C GLY A 296 -0.28 8.84 -12.98
N ASN A 297 0.84 8.11 -13.20
CA ASN A 297 2.21 8.64 -13.19
C ASN A 297 2.50 9.45 -11.92
N THR A 298 2.94 10.70 -12.03
CA THR A 298 3.20 11.60 -10.88
C THR A 298 1.94 12.25 -10.29
N GLY A 299 0.74 11.80 -10.70
CA GLY A 299 -0.53 12.19 -10.09
C GLY A 299 -1.11 13.52 -10.55
N MET A 300 -0.76 14.01 -11.74
CA MET A 300 -1.30 15.29 -12.26
C MET A 300 -2.82 15.25 -12.31
N PHE A 301 -3.40 14.24 -12.95
CA PHE A 301 -4.86 14.10 -13.10
C PHE A 301 -5.53 13.56 -11.84
N SER A 302 -4.80 12.78 -11.03
CA SER A 302 -5.27 12.39 -9.69
C SER A 302 -5.57 13.61 -8.82
N ARG A 303 -4.75 14.68 -8.90
CA ARG A 303 -4.99 15.95 -8.19
C ARG A 303 -6.21 16.69 -8.71
N VAL A 304 -6.46 16.65 -10.02
CA VAL A 304 -7.72 17.18 -10.60
C VAL A 304 -8.92 16.43 -10.05
N ALA A 305 -8.86 15.10 -10.00
CA ALA A 305 -9.95 14.30 -9.42
C ALA A 305 -10.11 14.58 -7.91
N ARG A 306 -9.01 14.82 -7.17
CA ARG A 306 -9.03 15.10 -5.73
C ARG A 306 -9.70 16.44 -5.39
N GLU A 307 -9.76 17.42 -6.33
CA GLU A 307 -10.53 18.65 -6.15
C GLU A 307 -12.03 18.38 -5.92
N ILE A 308 -12.52 17.21 -6.35
CA ILE A 308 -13.94 16.81 -6.34
C ILE A 308 -14.18 15.64 -5.39
N ALA A 309 -13.41 14.57 -5.54
CA ALA A 309 -13.54 13.33 -4.75
C ALA A 309 -12.89 13.45 -3.36
N SER A 310 -13.43 12.73 -2.36
CA SER A 310 -12.87 12.70 -1.01
C SER A 310 -11.60 11.86 -0.91
N SER A 311 -11.49 10.81 -1.74
CA SER A 311 -10.35 9.90 -1.74
C SER A 311 -9.96 9.51 -3.16
N VAL A 312 -8.67 9.63 -3.47
CA VAL A 312 -8.09 9.23 -4.75
C VAL A 312 -6.90 8.31 -4.50
N VAL A 313 -6.89 7.13 -5.10
CA VAL A 313 -5.70 6.26 -5.16
C VAL A 313 -5.09 6.37 -6.55
N CYS A 314 -3.84 6.81 -6.61
CA CYS A 314 -3.07 6.95 -7.85
C CYS A 314 -2.15 5.75 -8.02
N PHE A 315 -2.48 4.86 -8.93
CA PHE A 315 -1.68 3.68 -9.23
C PHE A 315 -0.77 3.91 -10.43
N ASP A 316 0.48 3.47 -10.33
CA ASP A 316 1.38 3.40 -11.47
C ASP A 316 2.33 2.19 -11.35
N ILE A 317 2.79 1.66 -12.49
CA ILE A 317 3.76 0.57 -12.53
C ILE A 317 5.18 1.06 -12.23
N ASP A 318 5.48 2.35 -12.54
CA ASP A 318 6.80 2.92 -12.41
C ASP A 318 7.09 3.34 -10.96
N PRO A 319 8.04 2.67 -10.27
CA PRO A 319 8.40 3.01 -8.90
C PRO A 319 8.91 4.44 -8.73
N ALA A 320 9.52 5.04 -9.78
CA ALA A 320 10.01 6.41 -9.69
C ALA A 320 8.86 7.42 -9.76
N ALA A 321 7.87 7.20 -10.63
CA ALA A 321 6.68 8.03 -10.71
C ALA A 321 5.91 8.01 -9.37
N VAL A 322 5.70 6.83 -8.79
CA VAL A 322 5.02 6.66 -7.48
C VAL A 322 5.81 7.36 -6.37
N GLU A 323 7.13 7.20 -6.33
CA GLU A 323 7.99 7.86 -5.33
C GLU A 323 7.95 9.38 -5.45
N LEU A 324 8.03 9.93 -6.67
CA LEU A 324 7.93 11.36 -6.92
C LEU A 324 6.57 11.91 -6.51
N ASN A 325 5.49 11.18 -6.83
CA ASN A 325 4.15 11.53 -6.42
C ASN A 325 4.01 11.53 -4.89
N TYR A 326 4.52 10.49 -4.21
CA TYR A 326 4.50 10.43 -2.75
C TYR A 326 5.28 11.58 -2.10
N ARG A 327 6.48 11.89 -2.59
CA ARG A 327 7.27 13.02 -2.09
C ARG A 327 6.53 14.35 -2.26
N GLU A 328 5.83 14.51 -3.39
CA GLU A 328 5.05 15.73 -3.64
C GLU A 328 3.83 15.84 -2.72
N VAL A 329 3.09 14.73 -2.50
CA VAL A 329 2.01 14.65 -1.51
C VAL A 329 2.51 15.07 -0.11
N ARG A 330 3.66 14.52 0.31
CA ARG A 330 4.29 14.86 1.59
C ARG A 330 4.71 16.32 1.66
N ARG A 331 5.37 16.82 0.62
CA ARG A 331 5.88 18.20 0.56
C ARG A 331 4.77 19.24 0.62
N ARG A 332 3.63 18.96 -0.05
CA ARG A 332 2.47 19.86 -0.08
C ARG A 332 1.52 19.67 1.09
N GLY A 333 1.65 18.59 1.86
CA GLY A 333 0.68 18.24 2.89
C GLY A 333 -0.70 17.89 2.29
N GLU A 334 -0.71 17.27 1.09
CA GLU A 334 -1.95 16.90 0.41
C GLU A 334 -2.67 15.79 1.17
N THR A 335 -3.99 15.92 1.29
CA THR A 335 -4.86 14.93 1.95
C THR A 335 -5.71 14.18 0.92
N GLY A 336 -6.14 12.95 1.25
CA GLY A 336 -7.04 12.16 0.41
C GLY A 336 -6.44 11.72 -0.93
N LEU A 337 -5.12 11.82 -1.15
CA LEU A 337 -4.41 11.28 -2.30
C LEU A 337 -3.37 10.27 -1.84
N LEU A 338 -3.47 9.02 -2.33
CA LEU A 338 -2.58 7.92 -1.99
C LEU A 338 -1.91 7.37 -3.25
N PRO A 339 -0.62 7.64 -3.49
CA PRO A 339 0.16 7.01 -4.55
C PRO A 339 0.55 5.58 -4.17
N LEU A 340 0.36 4.63 -5.10
CA LEU A 340 0.71 3.22 -4.90
C LEU A 340 1.29 2.61 -6.19
N GLN A 341 2.19 1.65 -6.03
CA GLN A 341 2.75 0.88 -7.13
C GLN A 341 1.80 -0.27 -7.51
N LEU A 342 1.40 -0.33 -8.78
CA LEU A 342 0.54 -1.39 -9.30
C LEU A 342 0.92 -1.74 -10.73
N ASP A 343 1.08 -3.03 -10.99
CA ASP A 343 1.19 -3.59 -12.33
C ASP A 343 -0.15 -4.20 -12.73
N LEU A 344 -0.86 -3.58 -13.67
CA LEU A 344 -2.16 -4.07 -14.13
C LEU A 344 -2.07 -5.39 -14.92
N MET A 345 -0.88 -5.78 -15.38
CA MET A 345 -0.65 -7.11 -15.96
C MET A 345 -0.54 -8.20 -14.89
N ASN A 346 -0.28 -7.82 -13.66
CA ASN A 346 -0.17 -8.70 -12.51
C ASN A 346 -0.64 -7.96 -11.25
N PRO A 347 -1.94 -7.59 -11.17
CA PRO A 347 -2.47 -6.83 -10.05
C PRO A 347 -2.33 -7.60 -8.74
N SER A 348 -2.46 -6.89 -7.61
CA SER A 348 -2.41 -7.50 -6.29
C SER A 348 -3.46 -8.60 -6.17
N PRO A 349 -3.08 -9.87 -5.96
CA PRO A 349 -4.01 -10.99 -5.78
C PRO A 349 -4.54 -11.05 -4.35
N GLY A 350 -5.55 -11.85 -4.12
CA GLY A 350 -5.80 -12.42 -2.80
C GLY A 350 -4.58 -13.20 -2.33
N ASN A 351 -4.10 -12.96 -1.10
CA ASN A 351 -2.82 -13.50 -0.64
C ASN A 351 -2.91 -14.01 0.81
N GLY A 352 -1.91 -14.80 1.25
CA GLY A 352 -1.88 -15.45 2.55
C GLY A 352 -2.69 -16.74 2.60
N TRP A 353 -3.10 -17.17 3.80
CA TRP A 353 -3.83 -18.43 4.00
C TRP A 353 -5.13 -18.44 3.20
N ALA A 354 -5.35 -19.46 2.42
CA ALA A 354 -6.52 -19.63 1.53
C ALA A 354 -6.76 -18.44 0.57
N HIS A 355 -5.76 -17.57 0.34
CA HIS A 355 -5.85 -16.32 -0.44
C HIS A 355 -6.80 -15.26 0.17
N GLU A 356 -7.13 -15.36 1.45
CA GLU A 356 -8.15 -14.52 2.13
C GLU A 356 -7.56 -13.51 3.11
N GLU A 357 -6.25 -13.57 3.44
CA GLU A 357 -5.66 -12.67 4.45
C GLU A 357 -5.39 -11.26 3.91
N ARG A 358 -5.11 -11.14 2.61
CA ARG A 358 -4.89 -9.87 1.94
C ARG A 358 -5.77 -9.82 0.71
N LEU A 359 -6.66 -8.86 0.67
CA LEU A 359 -7.64 -8.71 -0.39
C LEU A 359 -6.96 -8.42 -1.72
N SER A 360 -7.46 -9.01 -2.79
CA SER A 360 -7.08 -8.66 -4.16
C SER A 360 -7.47 -7.21 -4.50
N LEU A 361 -6.95 -6.70 -5.62
CA LEU A 361 -7.36 -5.38 -6.12
C LEU A 361 -8.88 -5.32 -6.32
N GLU A 362 -9.48 -6.36 -6.92
CA GLU A 362 -10.92 -6.43 -7.19
C GLU A 362 -11.75 -6.44 -5.90
N GLU A 363 -11.34 -7.21 -4.88
CA GLU A 363 -12.04 -7.29 -3.60
C GLU A 363 -11.99 -5.99 -2.78
N ARG A 364 -11.02 -5.11 -3.05
CA ARG A 364 -10.95 -3.76 -2.45
C ARG A 364 -11.85 -2.73 -3.15
N GLY A 365 -12.43 -3.09 -4.30
CA GLY A 365 -13.44 -2.33 -5.03
C GLY A 365 -14.88 -2.82 -4.78
N PRO A 366 -15.83 -2.42 -5.65
CA PRO A 366 -15.69 -1.44 -6.70
C PRO A 366 -15.61 0.00 -6.19
N VAL A 367 -14.80 0.82 -6.87
CA VAL A 367 -14.70 2.27 -6.62
C VAL A 367 -15.80 3.04 -7.39
N ASP A 368 -16.13 4.27 -6.99
CA ASP A 368 -17.15 5.05 -7.71
C ASP A 368 -16.70 5.42 -9.12
N LEU A 369 -15.40 5.78 -9.30
CA LEU A 369 -14.85 6.15 -10.59
C LEU A 369 -13.45 5.56 -10.79
N VAL A 370 -13.26 4.88 -11.91
CA VAL A 370 -11.95 4.52 -12.46
C VAL A 370 -11.53 5.55 -13.50
N MET A 371 -10.29 6.02 -13.44
CA MET A 371 -9.66 6.83 -14.49
C MET A 371 -8.56 6.01 -15.18
N ALA A 372 -8.52 6.06 -16.53
CA ALA A 372 -7.52 5.39 -17.37
C ALA A 372 -7.16 6.28 -18.56
N LEU A 373 -6.35 7.32 -18.32
CA LEU A 373 -6.19 8.46 -19.23
C LEU A 373 -5.11 8.29 -20.32
N ALA A 374 -4.21 7.30 -20.20
CA ALA A 374 -3.18 6.99 -21.19
C ALA A 374 -2.75 5.52 -21.08
N LEU A 375 -3.70 4.61 -20.92
CA LEU A 375 -3.43 3.23 -20.50
C LEU A 375 -3.84 2.18 -21.52
N VAL A 376 -4.95 2.36 -22.24
CA VAL A 376 -5.57 1.33 -23.10
C VAL A 376 -4.61 0.80 -24.16
N HIS A 377 -3.82 1.66 -24.80
CA HIS A 377 -2.84 1.26 -25.82
C HIS A 377 -1.69 0.43 -25.24
N HIS A 378 -1.32 0.65 -23.98
CA HIS A 378 -0.36 -0.21 -23.30
C HIS A 378 -0.92 -1.59 -23.01
N LEU A 379 -2.18 -1.68 -22.57
CA LEU A 379 -2.83 -2.97 -22.33
C LEU A 379 -3.08 -3.72 -23.64
N ALA A 380 -3.68 -3.06 -24.62
CA ALA A 380 -4.13 -3.72 -25.86
C ALA A 380 -2.96 -4.01 -26.81
N ILE A 381 -2.05 -3.05 -27.04
CA ILE A 381 -0.97 -3.19 -28.02
C ILE A 381 0.30 -3.75 -27.37
N ALA A 382 0.82 -3.12 -26.30
CA ALA A 382 2.06 -3.59 -25.71
C ALA A 382 1.92 -4.98 -25.06
N ASN A 383 0.76 -5.30 -24.49
CA ASN A 383 0.52 -6.52 -23.74
C ASN A 383 -0.48 -7.49 -24.38
N ASN A 384 -0.97 -7.22 -25.58
CA ASN A 384 -1.88 -8.09 -26.36
C ASN A 384 -3.23 -8.41 -25.66
N ILE A 385 -3.72 -7.53 -24.79
CA ILE A 385 -5.01 -7.79 -24.14
C ILE A 385 -6.16 -7.34 -25.07
N PRO A 386 -7.09 -8.24 -25.41
CA PRO A 386 -8.27 -7.84 -26.18
C PRO A 386 -9.07 -6.72 -25.48
N LEU A 387 -9.54 -5.72 -26.24
CA LEU A 387 -10.30 -4.59 -25.71
C LEU A 387 -11.50 -5.00 -24.84
N ALA A 388 -12.20 -6.09 -25.23
CA ALA A 388 -13.30 -6.63 -24.44
C ALA A 388 -12.88 -7.15 -23.06
N ARG A 389 -11.64 -7.66 -22.91
CA ARG A 389 -11.09 -8.06 -21.61
C ARG A 389 -10.72 -6.85 -20.76
N VAL A 390 -10.24 -5.77 -21.39
CA VAL A 390 -9.96 -4.51 -20.70
C VAL A 390 -11.27 -3.90 -20.17
N SER A 391 -12.33 -3.89 -20.99
CA SER A 391 -13.67 -3.44 -20.62
C SER A 391 -14.21 -4.19 -19.40
N ASP A 392 -14.25 -5.52 -19.47
CA ASP A 392 -14.71 -6.42 -18.40
C ASP A 392 -13.93 -6.18 -17.08
N PHE A 393 -12.61 -6.09 -17.16
CA PHE A 393 -11.78 -5.85 -15.96
C PHE A 393 -12.10 -4.51 -15.30
N PHE A 394 -12.22 -3.43 -16.09
CA PHE A 394 -12.56 -2.12 -15.52
C PHE A 394 -13.99 -2.09 -14.96
N ALA A 395 -14.93 -2.85 -15.53
CA ALA A 395 -16.29 -2.96 -15.01
C ALA A 395 -16.36 -3.64 -13.63
N ARG A 396 -15.41 -4.54 -13.34
CA ARG A 396 -15.27 -5.12 -11.98
C ARG A 396 -14.66 -4.15 -10.99
N LEU A 397 -13.79 -3.23 -11.45
CA LEU A 397 -13.11 -2.28 -10.58
C LEU A 397 -13.96 -1.05 -10.23
N GLY A 398 -14.86 -0.59 -11.10
CA GLY A 398 -15.56 0.67 -10.88
C GLY A 398 -16.99 0.74 -11.41
N ARG A 399 -17.73 1.71 -10.85
CA ARG A 399 -19.11 2.00 -11.26
C ARG A 399 -19.19 2.97 -12.44
N SER A 400 -18.20 3.84 -12.56
CA SER A 400 -18.02 4.80 -13.67
C SER A 400 -16.59 4.73 -14.16
N LEU A 401 -16.36 5.16 -15.40
CA LEU A 401 -15.06 5.11 -16.06
C LEU A 401 -14.81 6.40 -16.84
N VAL A 402 -13.69 7.06 -16.57
CA VAL A 402 -13.14 8.12 -17.44
C VAL A 402 -11.92 7.54 -18.13
N ILE A 403 -12.03 7.35 -19.46
CA ILE A 403 -11.03 6.62 -20.24
C ILE A 403 -10.66 7.38 -21.50
N ALA A 404 -9.36 7.40 -21.85
CA ALA A 404 -8.89 7.96 -23.10
C ALA A 404 -8.54 6.86 -24.09
N PHE A 405 -9.16 6.91 -25.28
CA PHE A 405 -8.71 6.16 -26.44
C PHE A 405 -7.58 6.93 -27.16
N VAL A 406 -6.47 6.25 -27.43
CA VAL A 406 -5.30 6.78 -28.12
C VAL A 406 -5.17 6.07 -29.47
N PRO A 407 -5.39 6.74 -30.63
CA PRO A 407 -5.41 6.07 -31.93
C PRO A 407 -4.00 5.62 -32.37
N LYS A 408 -3.95 4.70 -33.35
CA LYS A 408 -2.68 4.16 -33.89
C LYS A 408 -1.75 5.24 -34.48
N ALA A 409 -2.31 6.33 -34.99
CA ALA A 409 -1.54 7.45 -35.53
C ALA A 409 -0.82 8.28 -34.45
N ASP A 410 -1.20 8.15 -33.18
CA ASP A 410 -0.51 8.82 -32.08
C ASP A 410 0.94 8.32 -31.94
N SER A 411 1.89 9.24 -31.76
CA SER A 411 3.32 8.92 -31.72
C SER A 411 3.70 7.92 -30.63
N GLN A 412 2.98 7.88 -29.52
CA GLN A 412 3.19 6.88 -28.46
C GLN A 412 2.81 5.48 -28.93
N VAL A 413 1.72 5.34 -29.69
CA VAL A 413 1.32 4.07 -30.28
C VAL A 413 2.25 3.66 -31.41
N VAL A 414 2.63 4.62 -32.29
CA VAL A 414 3.65 4.38 -33.33
C VAL A 414 4.93 3.83 -32.72
N ARG A 415 5.39 4.40 -31.61
CA ARG A 415 6.58 3.93 -30.87
C ARG A 415 6.41 2.48 -30.38
N LEU A 416 5.24 2.10 -29.89
CA LEU A 416 4.95 0.72 -29.47
C LEU A 416 4.95 -0.27 -30.64
N LEU A 417 4.57 0.18 -31.83
CA LEU A 417 4.51 -0.64 -33.05
C LEU A 417 5.84 -0.69 -33.83
N THR A 418 6.81 0.19 -33.54
CA THR A 418 8.06 0.30 -34.30
C THR A 418 8.82 -1.01 -34.44
N ASN A 419 8.81 -1.86 -33.40
CA ASN A 419 9.58 -3.11 -33.36
C ASN A 419 8.70 -4.37 -33.37
N ARG A 420 7.45 -4.27 -33.82
CA ARG A 420 6.53 -5.40 -33.88
C ARG A 420 5.51 -5.26 -35.03
N ALA A 421 5.04 -6.39 -35.54
CA ALA A 421 3.96 -6.40 -36.51
C ALA A 421 2.66 -5.84 -35.91
N ASP A 422 1.92 -5.05 -36.68
CA ASP A 422 0.57 -4.63 -36.30
C ASP A 422 -0.42 -5.78 -36.49
N ILE A 423 -0.67 -6.52 -35.44
CA ILE A 423 -1.63 -7.64 -35.39
C ILE A 423 -2.94 -7.25 -34.69
N PHE A 424 -3.24 -5.95 -34.59
CA PHE A 424 -4.36 -5.38 -33.85
C PHE A 424 -5.40 -4.72 -34.77
N PRO A 425 -6.09 -5.47 -35.67
CA PRO A 425 -7.06 -4.89 -36.61
C PRO A 425 -8.24 -4.24 -35.86
N GLU A 426 -8.62 -4.79 -34.69
CA GLU A 426 -9.72 -4.29 -33.88
C GLU A 426 -9.36 -3.07 -33.01
N TYR A 427 -8.07 -2.66 -32.99
CA TYR A 427 -7.66 -1.47 -32.25
C TYR A 427 -7.93 -0.21 -33.08
N THR A 428 -9.20 0.10 -33.22
CA THR A 428 -9.77 1.31 -33.84
C THR A 428 -10.74 1.95 -32.88
N ILE A 429 -11.21 3.17 -33.16
CA ILE A 429 -12.19 3.85 -32.31
C ILE A 429 -13.52 3.07 -32.29
N GLU A 430 -13.97 2.55 -33.43
CA GLU A 430 -15.17 1.75 -33.57
C GLU A 430 -15.01 0.39 -32.85
N GLY A 431 -13.86 -0.25 -32.96
CA GLY A 431 -13.54 -1.49 -32.25
C GLY A 431 -13.52 -1.30 -30.74
N PHE A 432 -12.97 -0.18 -30.28
CA PHE A 432 -12.97 0.21 -28.87
C PHE A 432 -14.40 0.44 -28.36
N GLU A 433 -15.20 1.24 -29.06
CA GLU A 433 -16.59 1.52 -28.67
C GLU A 433 -17.43 0.24 -28.62
N ARG A 434 -17.37 -0.58 -29.65
CA ARG A 434 -18.06 -1.88 -29.68
C ARG A 434 -17.66 -2.80 -28.54
N ALA A 435 -16.35 -2.83 -28.17
CA ALA A 435 -15.87 -3.67 -27.09
C ALA A 435 -16.36 -3.19 -25.71
N PHE A 436 -16.47 -1.86 -25.52
CA PHE A 436 -16.90 -1.27 -24.26
C PHE A 436 -18.43 -1.20 -24.12
N GLU A 437 -19.20 -1.13 -25.22
CA GLU A 437 -20.68 -1.11 -25.18
C GLU A 437 -21.30 -2.30 -24.44
N ARG A 438 -20.57 -3.42 -24.32
CA ARG A 438 -21.07 -4.59 -23.62
C ARG A 438 -21.25 -4.31 -22.11
N ASP A 439 -20.28 -3.67 -21.51
CA ASP A 439 -20.20 -3.48 -20.06
C ASP A 439 -20.55 -2.05 -19.62
N TRP A 440 -20.53 -1.10 -20.58
CA TRP A 440 -20.63 0.33 -20.33
C TRP A 440 -21.66 1.03 -21.23
N THR A 441 -22.25 2.10 -20.71
CA THR A 441 -23.01 3.09 -21.47
C THR A 441 -22.19 4.37 -21.55
N THR A 442 -21.89 4.86 -22.74
CA THR A 442 -21.20 6.14 -22.95
C THR A 442 -22.14 7.30 -22.64
N GLU A 443 -21.81 8.10 -21.61
CA GLU A 443 -22.54 9.30 -21.24
C GLU A 443 -21.99 10.54 -21.96
N ARG A 444 -20.67 10.62 -22.11
CA ARG A 444 -19.98 11.73 -22.80
C ARG A 444 -18.81 11.20 -23.61
N LYS A 445 -18.57 11.85 -24.76
CA LYS A 445 -17.45 11.57 -25.66
C LYS A 445 -16.96 12.90 -26.24
N GLN A 446 -15.67 13.18 -26.11
CA GLN A 446 -15.07 14.40 -26.65
C GLN A 446 -13.61 14.21 -27.02
N ARG A 447 -13.20 14.82 -28.14
CA ARG A 447 -11.80 14.89 -28.55
C ARG A 447 -11.03 15.84 -27.59
N VAL A 448 -9.79 15.48 -27.28
CA VAL A 448 -8.95 16.23 -26.34
C VAL A 448 -8.17 17.31 -27.10
N GLY A 449 -8.66 18.55 -27.06
CA GLY A 449 -8.04 19.67 -27.77
C GLY A 449 -7.75 19.36 -29.22
N ASP A 450 -6.56 19.71 -29.71
CA ASP A 450 -6.09 19.46 -31.07
C ASP A 450 -5.52 18.04 -31.28
N SER A 451 -5.45 17.23 -30.20
CA SER A 451 -4.94 15.85 -30.30
C SER A 451 -5.98 14.94 -30.94
N GLU A 452 -5.56 13.80 -31.49
CA GLU A 452 -6.49 12.77 -32.00
C GLU A 452 -7.05 11.86 -30.92
N ARG A 453 -6.70 12.10 -29.65
CA ARG A 453 -7.16 11.33 -28.50
C ARG A 453 -8.59 11.70 -28.15
N THR A 454 -9.40 10.70 -27.83
CA THR A 454 -10.79 10.89 -27.43
C THR A 454 -11.00 10.45 -25.99
N LEU A 455 -11.59 11.33 -25.17
CA LEU A 455 -11.95 11.03 -23.79
C LEU A 455 -13.43 10.63 -23.71
N TYR A 456 -13.70 9.61 -22.93
CA TYR A 456 -15.05 9.08 -22.67
C TYR A 456 -15.35 9.15 -21.18
N LEU A 457 -16.60 9.51 -20.85
CA LEU A 457 -17.22 9.22 -19.57
C LEU A 457 -18.25 8.12 -19.81
N MET A 458 -18.10 7.03 -19.08
CA MET A 458 -18.94 5.85 -19.21
C MET A 458 -19.50 5.43 -17.85
N ARG A 459 -20.73 4.92 -17.86
CA ARG A 459 -21.42 4.35 -16.70
C ARG A 459 -21.52 2.84 -16.88
N ARG A 460 -21.16 2.06 -15.82
CA ARG A 460 -21.33 0.60 -15.87
C ARG A 460 -22.80 0.25 -16.02
N ARG A 461 -23.10 -0.67 -16.93
CA ARG A 461 -24.45 -1.21 -17.09
C ARG A 461 -24.84 -1.98 -15.84
N ALA A 462 -26.10 -1.87 -15.41
CA ALA A 462 -26.65 -2.77 -14.41
C ALA A 462 -26.73 -4.18 -15.02
N GLU A 463 -26.39 -5.20 -14.25
CA GLU A 463 -26.58 -6.60 -14.64
C GLU A 463 -28.07 -6.93 -14.79
#